data_0b1283d0cff4fa6d1491f32232d8ff61
#
_entry.id   0b1283d0cff4fa6d1491f32232d8ff61
#
_cell.length_a   1.000
_cell.length_b   1.000
_cell.length_c   1.000
_cell.angle_alpha   90.00
_cell.angle_beta   90.00
_cell.angle_gamma   90.00
#
_symmetry.space_group_name_H-M   'P 1'
#
loop_
_entity.id
_entity.type
_entity.pdbx_description
1 polymer ?
#
loop_
_entity_poly.entity_id
_entity_poly.type
_entity_poly.pdbx_seq_one_letter_code
_entity_poly.pdbx_strand_id
1 'polypeptide(L)'
;DEAKNTLDSNLPQLEEAKVKLDQAQSDLNEAKQQVADLQKGKIITLTKNESAAILSYSGNCDSISALSILFPVLFFLVAALVSMTTMTRMVEELRVQNGTLRALGYKKKDVIMQYLIYAFLATFFASSIGIVFGTYFFPSIIYYLYRIMMFDIGAPTRIIFELATCIQTYIISVVIILFVTFMVCYKELQAVPAQILRPKAPKLGKRILLERITFIWKRLSFNQKVTMRNIFRYKKRFFMSVIGIAGCTALIVIGFGIKYSVSPLASEQYGNMWIYDGVVNYKDDLTATTKKQAKDDFKGKSQEKSTMGIYNKTITIDQQMVTVEIPSETKDFDQYIHMSDYQTGKTLNLKDDGVYINAKLAEILDLKVGDQLTLSLDNKDYKVKIAGIYKLYFRHYIYMSPKYYENLTKDEVHYNSQYFKLNKKASEKKLTNYCDHHENITSIQYVSGISEGFYSQMESLDSVVFILIVCAGALAFIVLYNLTNINIQERKSEIATIKVLGFYPKEVYDYVFRENIIL
;
A
#
# COMPACT_ATOMS: atom_id res chain seq x y z
N ASP A 1 -88.35 -23.74 12.06
CA ASP A 1 -87.38 -24.13 11.02
C ASP A 1 -86.80 -22.92 10.24
N GLU A 2 -87.60 -21.88 9.94
CA GLU A 2 -87.14 -20.68 9.22
C GLU A 2 -86.10 -19.87 10.02
N ALA A 3 -86.26 -19.73 11.33
CA ALA A 3 -85.30 -19.05 12.20
C ALA A 3 -83.94 -19.79 12.30
N LYS A 4 -83.95 -21.12 12.23
CA LYS A 4 -82.74 -21.92 12.26
C LYS A 4 -81.96 -21.83 10.94
N ASN A 5 -82.69 -21.85 9.81
CA ASN A 5 -82.07 -21.67 8.49
C ASN A 5 -81.47 -20.28 8.30
N THR A 6 -82.11 -19.22 8.87
CA THR A 6 -81.56 -17.86 8.86
C THR A 6 -80.35 -17.73 9.75
N LEU A 7 -80.27 -18.42 10.87
CA LEU A 7 -79.12 -18.46 11.77
C LEU A 7 -77.94 -19.17 11.09
N ASP A 8 -78.17 -20.37 10.52
CA ASP A 8 -77.13 -21.15 9.85
C ASP A 8 -76.58 -20.48 8.58
N SER A 9 -77.39 -19.69 7.86
CA SER A 9 -76.96 -18.88 6.70
C SER A 9 -76.10 -17.65 7.07
N ASN A 10 -76.29 -17.08 8.29
CA ASN A 10 -75.55 -15.93 8.77
C ASN A 10 -74.27 -16.29 9.56
N LEU A 11 -74.14 -17.57 10.01
CA LEU A 11 -72.98 -18.01 10.74
C LEU A 11 -71.67 -17.85 9.93
N PRO A 12 -71.61 -18.27 8.65
CA PRO A 12 -70.38 -18.07 7.85
C PRO A 12 -70.00 -16.60 7.63
N GLN A 13 -71.02 -15.74 7.48
CA GLN A 13 -70.79 -14.28 7.35
C GLN A 13 -70.25 -13.67 8.65
N LEU A 14 -70.68 -14.19 9.78
CA LEU A 14 -70.21 -13.72 11.09
C LEU A 14 -68.76 -14.23 11.37
N GLU A 15 -68.41 -15.43 10.97
CA GLU A 15 -67.07 -15.97 11.03
C GLU A 15 -66.10 -15.17 10.10
N GLU A 16 -66.55 -14.91 8.86
CA GLU A 16 -65.75 -14.11 7.94
C GLU A 16 -65.53 -12.65 8.45
N ALA A 17 -66.59 -12.03 9.03
CA ALA A 17 -66.51 -10.72 9.64
C ALA A 17 -65.58 -10.70 10.87
N LYS A 18 -65.57 -11.79 11.69
CA LYS A 18 -64.67 -11.95 12.81
C LYS A 18 -63.22 -12.04 12.37
N VAL A 19 -62.94 -12.87 11.35
CA VAL A 19 -61.57 -12.97 10.77
C VAL A 19 -61.07 -11.62 10.23
N LYS A 20 -61.95 -10.90 9.53
CA LYS A 20 -61.62 -9.51 9.05
C LYS A 20 -61.39 -8.53 10.19
N LEU A 21 -62.13 -8.64 11.30
CA LEU A 21 -61.96 -7.79 12.47
C LEU A 21 -60.65 -8.10 13.19
N ASP A 22 -60.29 -9.37 13.37
CA ASP A 22 -59.04 -9.79 13.99
C ASP A 22 -57.83 -9.35 13.14
N GLN A 23 -57.97 -9.44 11.81
CA GLN A 23 -56.92 -8.94 10.90
C GLN A 23 -56.75 -7.42 11.02
N ALA A 24 -57.88 -6.65 10.98
CA ALA A 24 -57.86 -5.22 11.10
C ALA A 24 -57.34 -4.74 12.47
N GLN A 25 -57.60 -5.50 13.55
CA GLN A 25 -57.07 -5.26 14.86
C GLN A 25 -55.56 -5.48 14.92
N SER A 26 -55.05 -6.53 14.26
CA SER A 26 -53.62 -6.81 14.12
C SER A 26 -52.94 -5.68 13.35
N ASP A 27 -53.49 -5.28 12.21
CA ASP A 27 -52.94 -4.20 11.38
C ASP A 27 -52.93 -2.85 12.12
N LEU A 28 -53.98 -2.58 12.92
CA LEU A 28 -54.04 -1.39 13.76
C LEU A 28 -53.00 -1.37 14.87
N ASN A 29 -52.76 -2.52 15.49
CA ASN A 29 -51.73 -2.64 16.51
C ASN A 29 -50.33 -2.46 15.91
N GLU A 30 -50.09 -3.04 14.75
CA GLU A 30 -48.84 -2.87 14.00
C GLU A 30 -48.62 -1.42 13.58
N ALA A 31 -49.65 -0.75 13.06
CA ALA A 31 -49.59 0.68 12.73
C ALA A 31 -49.34 1.56 13.95
N LYS A 32 -49.96 1.25 15.09
CA LYS A 32 -49.70 1.98 16.37
C LYS A 32 -48.28 1.81 16.84
N GLN A 33 -47.71 0.63 16.66
CA GLN A 33 -46.31 0.36 17.04
C GLN A 33 -45.35 1.11 16.11
N GLN A 34 -45.62 1.14 14.82
CA GLN A 34 -44.85 1.92 13.84
C GLN A 34 -44.90 3.42 14.15
N VAL A 35 -46.05 3.97 14.50
CA VAL A 35 -46.17 5.37 14.92
C VAL A 35 -45.45 5.67 16.24
N ALA A 36 -45.47 4.73 17.19
CA ALA A 36 -44.72 4.86 18.44
C ALA A 36 -43.19 4.81 18.23
N ASP A 37 -42.73 4.03 17.28
CA ASP A 37 -41.32 3.96 16.90
C ASP A 37 -40.86 5.18 16.07
N LEU A 38 -41.74 5.77 15.24
CA LEU A 38 -41.50 7.04 14.54
C LEU A 38 -41.38 8.22 15.53
N GLN A 39 -42.16 8.22 16.62
CA GLN A 39 -42.06 9.24 17.66
C GLN A 39 -40.81 9.19 18.51
N LYS A 40 -40.15 8.03 18.54
CA LYS A 40 -38.82 7.87 19.14
C LYS A 40 -37.71 8.12 18.11
N GLY A 41 -37.74 9.30 17.47
CA GLY A 41 -36.70 9.69 16.52
C GLY A 41 -35.29 9.42 17.11
N LYS A 42 -34.56 8.48 16.54
CA LYS A 42 -33.20 8.16 16.96
C LYS A 42 -32.25 9.23 16.41
N ILE A 43 -31.85 10.17 17.27
CA ILE A 43 -30.84 11.15 16.90
C ILE A 43 -29.49 10.40 16.92
N ILE A 44 -28.91 10.18 15.76
CA ILE A 44 -27.57 9.66 15.60
C ILE A 44 -26.63 10.85 15.44
N THR A 45 -25.82 11.12 16.45
CA THR A 45 -24.73 12.09 16.34
C THR A 45 -23.46 11.37 15.90
N LEU A 46 -23.01 11.67 14.70
CA LEU A 46 -21.72 11.21 14.20
C LEU A 46 -20.68 12.32 14.40
N THR A 47 -19.61 12.03 15.09
CA THR A 47 -18.46 12.92 15.13
C THR A 47 -17.71 12.87 13.81
N LYS A 48 -16.90 13.88 13.52
CA LYS A 48 -16.05 13.91 12.31
C LYS A 48 -15.18 12.65 12.17
N ASN A 49 -14.70 12.11 13.29
CA ASN A 49 -13.82 10.96 13.32
C ASN A 49 -14.55 9.60 13.13
N GLU A 50 -15.87 9.60 13.14
CA GLU A 50 -16.70 8.41 12.88
C GLU A 50 -17.20 8.35 11.43
N SER A 51 -16.91 9.40 10.64
CA SER A 51 -17.24 9.40 9.21
C SER A 51 -16.37 8.43 8.44
N ALA A 52 -16.99 7.47 7.77
CA ALA A 52 -16.33 6.47 6.94
C ALA A 52 -15.35 7.07 5.91
N ALA A 53 -15.77 8.15 5.27
CA ALA A 53 -14.95 8.85 4.27
C ALA A 53 -13.70 9.47 4.90
N ILE A 54 -13.81 10.06 6.08
CA ILE A 54 -12.68 10.69 6.78
C ILE A 54 -11.71 9.64 7.31
N LEU A 55 -12.21 8.53 7.88
CA LEU A 55 -11.39 7.42 8.33
C LEU A 55 -10.62 6.78 7.16
N SER A 56 -11.27 6.56 6.03
CA SER A 56 -10.62 6.04 4.83
C SER A 56 -9.54 7.01 4.30
N TYR A 57 -9.84 8.30 4.27
CA TYR A 57 -8.88 9.33 3.85
C TYR A 57 -7.67 9.38 4.80
N SER A 58 -7.90 9.36 6.12
CA SER A 58 -6.83 9.34 7.13
C SER A 58 -5.94 8.11 6.97
N GLY A 59 -6.51 6.92 6.81
CA GLY A 59 -5.76 5.69 6.58
C GLY A 59 -4.89 5.72 5.31
N ASN A 60 -5.39 6.35 4.24
CA ASN A 60 -4.61 6.57 3.03
C ASN A 60 -3.45 7.56 3.26
N CYS A 61 -3.68 8.64 4.03
CA CYS A 61 -2.62 9.59 4.40
C CYS A 61 -1.53 8.92 5.23
N ASP A 62 -1.89 8.06 6.19
CA ASP A 62 -0.92 7.33 7.03
C ASP A 62 -0.08 6.36 6.19
N SER A 63 -0.68 5.69 5.23
CA SER A 63 0.01 4.79 4.29
C SER A 63 1.03 5.54 3.43
N ILE A 64 0.65 6.70 2.89
CA ILE A 64 1.55 7.57 2.12
C ILE A 64 2.67 8.12 3.02
N SER A 65 2.35 8.48 4.26
CA SER A 65 3.33 8.96 5.25
C SER A 65 4.39 7.92 5.55
N ALA A 66 4.02 6.65 5.70
CA ALA A 66 4.99 5.56 5.89
C ALA A 66 5.95 5.42 4.70
N LEU A 67 5.45 5.53 3.47
CA LEU A 67 6.27 5.51 2.26
C LEU A 67 7.18 6.74 2.16
N SER A 68 6.74 7.89 2.66
CA SER A 68 7.50 9.15 2.62
C SER A 68 8.80 9.13 3.43
N ILE A 69 9.00 8.17 4.30
CA ILE A 69 10.25 7.97 5.05
C ILE A 69 11.23 7.09 4.27
N LEU A 70 10.74 6.02 3.67
CA LEU A 70 11.58 5.02 3.02
C LEU A 70 12.33 5.58 1.79
N PHE A 71 11.63 6.28 0.91
CA PHE A 71 12.22 6.79 -0.33
C PHE A 71 13.30 7.86 -0.09
N PRO A 72 13.07 8.90 0.72
CA PRO A 72 14.11 9.89 1.00
C PRO A 72 15.38 9.28 1.62
N VAL A 73 15.26 8.29 2.50
CA VAL A 73 16.44 7.62 3.09
C VAL A 73 17.30 6.99 1.99
N LEU A 74 16.69 6.28 1.04
CA LEU A 74 17.42 5.68 -0.09
C LEU A 74 18.02 6.75 -1.01
N PHE A 75 17.29 7.79 -1.35
CA PHE A 75 17.80 8.89 -2.17
C PHE A 75 18.96 9.62 -1.51
N PHE A 76 18.87 9.94 -0.21
CA PHE A 76 19.95 10.58 0.53
C PHE A 76 21.19 9.69 0.65
N LEU A 77 21.02 8.38 0.82
CA LEU A 77 22.13 7.44 0.85
C LEU A 77 22.87 7.45 -0.49
N VAL A 78 22.16 7.39 -1.61
CA VAL A 78 22.78 7.45 -2.95
C VAL A 78 23.41 8.83 -3.19
N ALA A 79 22.76 9.93 -2.81
CA ALA A 79 23.30 11.27 -2.94
C ALA A 79 24.59 11.45 -2.13
N ALA A 80 24.63 10.94 -0.90
CA ALA A 80 25.82 10.92 -0.06
C ALA A 80 26.98 10.15 -0.72
N LEU A 81 26.67 9.01 -1.34
CA LEU A 81 27.65 8.18 -2.03
C LEU A 81 28.19 8.87 -3.29
N VAL A 82 27.32 9.50 -4.10
CA VAL A 82 27.74 10.29 -5.27
C VAL A 82 28.60 11.48 -4.84
N SER A 83 28.19 12.20 -3.78
CA SER A 83 28.97 13.30 -3.24
C SER A 83 30.34 12.83 -2.73
N MET A 84 30.39 11.70 -2.03
CA MET A 84 31.65 11.11 -1.55
C MET A 84 32.60 10.79 -2.71
N THR A 85 32.08 10.21 -3.78
CA THR A 85 32.90 9.89 -4.98
C THR A 85 33.40 11.15 -5.66
N THR A 86 32.52 12.12 -5.89
CA THR A 86 32.84 13.36 -6.57
C THR A 86 33.87 14.18 -5.80
N MET A 87 33.70 14.32 -4.47
CA MET A 87 34.63 15.05 -3.61
C MET A 87 35.97 14.33 -3.48
N THR A 88 35.99 13.00 -3.37
CA THR A 88 37.26 12.24 -3.39
C THR A 88 38.05 12.54 -4.66
N ARG A 89 37.39 12.49 -5.82
CA ARG A 89 37.99 12.80 -7.12
C ARG A 89 38.52 14.22 -7.16
N MET A 90 37.69 15.21 -6.78
CA MET A 90 38.07 16.63 -6.83
C MET A 90 39.31 16.93 -5.94
N VAL A 91 39.38 16.36 -4.76
CA VAL A 91 40.54 16.49 -3.87
C VAL A 91 41.77 15.81 -4.45
N GLU A 92 41.62 14.65 -5.12
CA GLU A 92 42.73 13.94 -5.79
C GLU A 92 43.24 14.67 -7.04
N GLU A 93 42.36 15.23 -7.88
CA GLU A 93 42.71 16.02 -9.06
C GLU A 93 43.51 17.30 -8.66
N LEU A 94 43.08 17.98 -7.61
CA LEU A 94 43.69 19.19 -7.12
C LEU A 94 44.82 18.93 -6.09
N ARG A 95 45.31 17.67 -6.01
CA ARG A 95 46.25 17.26 -4.99
C ARG A 95 47.55 18.09 -4.99
N VAL A 96 48.15 18.33 -6.14
CA VAL A 96 49.38 19.15 -6.25
C VAL A 96 49.11 20.58 -5.81
N GLN A 97 48.00 21.16 -6.22
CA GLN A 97 47.61 22.53 -5.80
C GLN A 97 47.40 22.59 -4.28
N ASN A 98 46.69 21.63 -3.70
CA ASN A 98 46.50 21.50 -2.27
C ASN A 98 47.84 21.37 -1.50
N GLY A 99 48.76 20.59 -2.05
CA GLY A 99 50.10 20.41 -1.53
C GLY A 99 50.90 21.71 -1.55
N THR A 100 50.83 22.48 -2.64
CA THR A 100 51.48 23.80 -2.79
C THR A 100 50.91 24.81 -1.81
N LEU A 101 49.60 24.94 -1.67
CA LEU A 101 48.97 25.83 -0.69
C LEU A 101 49.43 25.50 0.74
N ARG A 102 49.49 24.21 1.09
CA ARG A 102 49.99 23.80 2.41
C ARG A 102 51.49 24.04 2.60
N ALA A 103 52.31 23.92 1.57
CA ALA A 103 53.71 24.25 1.59
C ALA A 103 53.95 25.75 1.77
N LEU A 104 53.07 26.61 1.23
CA LEU A 104 53.05 28.05 1.41
C LEU A 104 52.53 28.51 2.78
N GLY A 105 52.14 27.57 3.68
CA GLY A 105 51.78 27.89 5.06
C GLY A 105 50.27 27.94 5.34
N TYR A 106 49.40 27.66 4.35
CA TYR A 106 47.96 27.59 4.60
C TYR A 106 47.63 26.46 5.55
N LYS A 107 46.72 26.72 6.49
CA LYS A 107 46.29 25.70 7.46
C LYS A 107 45.39 24.67 6.76
N LYS A 108 45.40 23.47 7.29
CA LYS A 108 44.53 22.39 6.81
C LYS A 108 43.03 22.77 6.75
N LYS A 109 42.59 23.58 7.75
CA LYS A 109 41.23 24.09 7.83
C LYS A 109 40.86 24.98 6.64
N ASP A 110 41.79 25.82 6.18
CA ASP A 110 41.55 26.76 5.08
C ASP A 110 41.33 26.04 3.76
N VAL A 111 42.13 24.98 3.51
CA VAL A 111 41.96 24.14 2.32
C VAL A 111 40.66 23.34 2.38
N ILE A 112 40.27 22.81 3.55
CA ILE A 112 38.98 22.07 3.71
C ILE A 112 37.82 23.04 3.50
N MET A 113 37.90 24.27 4.00
CA MET A 113 36.84 25.28 3.90
C MET A 113 36.49 25.59 2.43
N GLN A 114 37.46 25.60 1.55
CA GLN A 114 37.24 25.81 0.11
C GLN A 114 36.28 24.72 -0.47
N TYR A 115 36.50 23.47 -0.12
CA TYR A 115 35.63 22.36 -0.56
C TYR A 115 34.26 22.40 0.12
N LEU A 116 34.19 22.80 1.38
CA LEU A 116 32.93 22.93 2.10
C LEU A 116 32.07 24.06 1.52
N ILE A 117 32.66 25.20 1.16
CA ILE A 117 31.96 26.32 0.51
C ILE A 117 31.40 25.85 -0.85
N TYR A 118 32.22 25.15 -1.65
CA TYR A 118 31.77 24.61 -2.93
C TYR A 118 30.59 23.64 -2.75
N ALA A 119 30.72 22.68 -1.82
CA ALA A 119 29.68 21.72 -1.53
C ALA A 119 28.39 22.38 -1.01
N PHE A 120 28.54 23.40 -0.14
CA PHE A 120 27.43 24.19 0.38
C PHE A 120 26.68 24.91 -0.74
N LEU A 121 27.40 25.66 -1.59
CA LEU A 121 26.76 26.38 -2.70
C LEU A 121 26.06 25.45 -3.69
N ALA A 122 26.74 24.36 -4.08
CA ALA A 122 26.13 23.36 -4.95
C ALA A 122 24.86 22.76 -4.35
N THR A 123 24.90 22.39 -3.06
CA THR A 123 23.72 21.84 -2.36
C THR A 123 22.63 22.88 -2.18
N PHE A 124 23.00 24.15 -1.89
CA PHE A 124 22.05 25.24 -1.75
C PHE A 124 21.20 25.41 -3.01
N PHE A 125 21.82 25.56 -4.16
CA PHE A 125 21.08 25.72 -5.42
C PHE A 125 20.32 24.46 -5.82
N ALA A 126 20.94 23.30 -5.69
CA ALA A 126 20.28 22.02 -6.02
C ALA A 126 19.06 21.76 -5.15
N SER A 127 19.16 21.96 -3.83
CA SER A 127 18.04 21.78 -2.90
C SER A 127 16.94 22.82 -3.15
N SER A 128 17.27 24.06 -3.44
CA SER A 128 16.28 25.11 -3.76
C SER A 128 15.46 24.74 -5.00
N ILE A 129 16.13 24.34 -6.07
CA ILE A 129 15.46 23.86 -7.30
C ILE A 129 14.63 22.61 -7.01
N GLY A 130 15.21 21.65 -6.27
CA GLY A 130 14.55 20.40 -5.91
C GLY A 130 13.29 20.61 -5.06
N ILE A 131 13.31 21.51 -4.09
CA ILE A 131 12.16 21.85 -3.25
C ILE A 131 11.05 22.49 -4.09
N VAL A 132 11.38 23.49 -4.91
CA VAL A 132 10.39 24.16 -5.79
C VAL A 132 9.76 23.14 -6.73
N PHE A 133 10.57 22.36 -7.44
CA PHE A 133 10.07 21.34 -8.37
C PHE A 133 9.25 20.27 -7.63
N GLY A 134 9.76 19.75 -6.51
CA GLY A 134 9.10 18.70 -5.72
C GLY A 134 7.77 19.15 -5.12
N THR A 135 7.67 20.39 -4.66
CA THR A 135 6.44 20.93 -4.07
C THR A 135 5.33 21.16 -5.11
N TYR A 136 5.69 21.48 -6.34
CA TYR A 136 4.69 21.71 -7.39
C TYR A 136 4.35 20.44 -8.18
N PHE A 137 5.34 19.69 -8.59
CA PHE A 137 5.18 18.57 -9.52
C PHE A 137 4.50 17.36 -8.87
N PHE A 138 5.03 16.85 -7.75
CA PHE A 138 4.51 15.64 -7.12
C PHE A 138 3.10 15.80 -6.54
N PRO A 139 2.78 16.86 -5.77
CA PRO A 139 1.43 17.06 -5.27
C PRO A 139 0.41 17.25 -6.40
N SER A 140 0.78 17.90 -7.50
CA SER A 140 -0.12 18.06 -8.65
C SER A 140 -0.49 16.72 -9.29
N ILE A 141 0.48 15.82 -9.43
CA ILE A 141 0.23 14.47 -9.98
C ILE A 141 -0.62 13.65 -9.01
N ILE A 142 -0.27 13.62 -7.72
CA ILE A 142 -1.02 12.89 -6.70
C ILE A 142 -2.46 13.39 -6.64
N TYR A 143 -2.66 14.73 -6.64
CA TYR A 143 -3.99 15.30 -6.66
C TYR A 143 -4.78 14.90 -7.91
N TYR A 144 -4.16 14.96 -9.09
CA TYR A 144 -4.81 14.54 -10.33
C TYR A 144 -5.24 13.07 -10.30
N LEU A 145 -4.42 12.19 -9.75
CA LEU A 145 -4.75 10.78 -9.57
C LEU A 145 -5.90 10.57 -8.57
N TYR A 146 -5.87 11.28 -7.43
CA TYR A 146 -6.96 11.23 -6.45
C TYR A 146 -8.28 11.79 -7.00
N ARG A 147 -8.22 12.81 -7.85
CA ARG A 147 -9.39 13.36 -8.54
C ARG A 147 -10.06 12.36 -9.46
N ILE A 148 -9.29 11.51 -10.14
CA ILE A 148 -9.82 10.43 -10.98
C ILE A 148 -10.46 9.33 -10.13
N MET A 149 -9.89 9.03 -8.95
CA MET A 149 -10.36 7.97 -8.05
C MET A 149 -11.55 8.37 -7.19
N MET A 150 -11.61 9.63 -6.79
CA MET A 150 -12.64 10.18 -5.90
C MET A 150 -13.54 11.11 -6.69
N PHE A 151 -14.68 11.50 -6.10
CA PHE A 151 -15.55 12.48 -6.71
C PHE A 151 -14.81 13.80 -6.94
N ASP A 152 -14.86 14.29 -8.18
CA ASP A 152 -14.39 15.63 -8.53
C ASP A 152 -15.34 16.67 -7.95
N ILE A 153 -14.96 17.26 -6.82
CA ILE A 153 -15.72 18.31 -6.16
C ILE A 153 -15.57 19.66 -6.89
N GLY A 154 -14.81 19.72 -8.00
CA GLY A 154 -14.54 20.95 -8.73
C GLY A 154 -13.73 21.99 -7.93
N ALA A 155 -13.19 21.62 -6.76
CA ALA A 155 -12.39 22.52 -5.95
C ALA A 155 -11.00 22.76 -6.59
N PRO A 156 -10.53 24.02 -6.64
CA PRO A 156 -9.20 24.30 -7.15
C PRO A 156 -8.14 23.67 -6.23
N THR A 157 -7.12 23.09 -6.84
CA THR A 157 -5.95 22.57 -6.11
C THR A 157 -5.27 23.70 -5.35
N ARG A 158 -5.29 23.61 -4.03
CA ARG A 158 -4.39 24.42 -3.19
C ARG A 158 -3.10 23.66 -2.97
N ILE A 159 -2.07 24.01 -3.69
CA ILE A 159 -0.72 23.55 -3.38
C ILE A 159 -0.29 24.28 -2.13
N ILE A 160 -0.17 23.55 -1.01
CA ILE A 160 0.27 24.11 0.27
C ILE A 160 1.78 23.99 0.32
N PHE A 161 2.44 25.12 0.39
CA PHE A 161 3.90 25.18 0.62
C PHE A 161 4.16 25.07 2.12
N GLU A 162 4.42 23.85 2.59
CA GLU A 162 4.71 23.61 4.01
C GLU A 162 6.17 23.97 4.32
N LEU A 163 6.34 25.18 4.84
CA LEU A 163 7.65 25.75 5.11
C LEU A 163 8.51 24.89 6.07
N ALA A 164 7.87 24.26 7.06
CA ALA A 164 8.56 23.41 8.03
C ALA A 164 9.25 22.21 7.35
N THR A 165 8.52 21.47 6.52
CA THR A 165 9.02 20.31 5.76
C THR A 165 10.11 20.74 4.76
N CYS A 166 9.94 21.89 4.10
CA CYS A 166 10.95 22.43 3.19
C CYS A 166 12.26 22.76 3.90
N ILE A 167 12.18 23.44 5.05
CA ILE A 167 13.36 23.78 5.88
C ILE A 167 14.03 22.51 6.41
N GLN A 168 13.25 21.54 6.89
CA GLN A 168 13.77 20.26 7.38
C GLN A 168 14.54 19.52 6.29
N THR A 169 13.96 19.36 5.10
CA THR A 169 14.58 18.72 3.95
C THR A 169 15.86 19.43 3.54
N TYR A 170 15.84 20.75 3.55
CA TYR A 170 16.99 21.58 3.25
C TYR A 170 18.14 21.35 4.24
N ILE A 171 17.85 21.41 5.54
CA ILE A 171 18.85 21.19 6.60
C ILE A 171 19.45 19.79 6.49
N ILE A 172 18.62 18.76 6.32
CA ILE A 172 19.09 17.37 6.17
C ILE A 172 20.02 17.24 4.96
N SER A 173 19.65 17.80 3.80
CA SER A 173 20.46 17.77 2.58
C SER A 173 21.83 18.42 2.81
N VAL A 174 21.85 19.62 3.37
CA VAL A 174 23.09 20.38 3.64
C VAL A 174 23.97 19.64 4.65
N VAL A 175 23.40 19.15 5.74
CA VAL A 175 24.16 18.44 6.80
C VAL A 175 24.80 17.17 6.24
N ILE A 176 24.06 16.35 5.49
CA ILE A 176 24.59 15.12 4.91
C ILE A 176 25.74 15.41 3.95
N ILE A 177 25.56 16.33 3.02
CA ILE A 177 26.57 16.62 2.00
C ILE A 177 27.82 17.29 2.60
N LEU A 178 27.65 18.23 3.53
CA LEU A 178 28.78 18.85 4.22
C LEU A 178 29.54 17.83 5.09
N PHE A 179 28.84 16.97 5.81
CA PHE A 179 29.45 15.91 6.61
C PHE A 179 30.30 14.96 5.75
N VAL A 180 29.74 14.48 4.63
CA VAL A 180 30.45 13.63 3.68
C VAL A 180 31.67 14.34 3.09
N THR A 181 31.50 15.58 2.65
CA THR A 181 32.60 16.40 2.11
C THR A 181 33.71 16.60 3.14
N PHE A 182 33.36 16.94 4.37
CA PHE A 182 34.31 17.10 5.47
C PHE A 182 35.11 15.80 5.72
N MET A 183 34.39 14.64 5.83
CA MET A 183 35.05 13.34 6.03
C MET A 183 36.08 13.02 4.94
N VAL A 184 35.69 13.24 3.68
CA VAL A 184 36.56 12.99 2.54
C VAL A 184 37.78 13.91 2.56
N CYS A 185 37.56 15.20 2.65
CA CYS A 185 38.66 16.19 2.68
C CYS A 185 39.59 15.97 3.86
N TYR A 186 39.03 15.72 5.05
CA TYR A 186 39.83 15.48 6.25
C TYR A 186 40.77 14.28 6.06
N LYS A 187 40.25 13.15 5.49
CA LYS A 187 41.02 11.94 5.27
C LYS A 187 42.11 12.11 4.21
N GLU A 188 41.81 12.72 3.07
CA GLU A 188 42.78 12.90 1.98
C GLU A 188 43.86 13.93 2.29
N LEU A 189 43.56 14.97 3.10
CA LEU A 189 44.49 16.01 3.48
C LEU A 189 45.28 15.72 4.79
N GLN A 190 45.18 14.51 5.34
CA GLN A 190 45.98 14.12 6.50
C GLN A 190 47.47 13.96 6.19
N ALA A 191 47.80 13.64 4.94
CA ALA A 191 49.18 13.42 4.52
C ALA A 191 50.01 14.72 4.63
N VAL A 192 51.32 14.60 4.92
CA VAL A 192 52.27 15.71 4.95
C VAL A 192 52.43 16.33 3.55
N PRO A 193 52.64 17.65 3.46
CA PRO A 193 52.76 18.35 2.17
C PRO A 193 53.74 17.69 1.19
N ALA A 194 54.91 17.27 1.67
CA ALA A 194 55.90 16.57 0.84
C ALA A 194 55.41 15.24 0.22
N GLN A 195 54.48 14.54 0.88
CA GLN A 195 53.85 13.34 0.34
C GLN A 195 52.68 13.68 -0.62
N ILE A 196 52.04 14.82 -0.39
CA ILE A 196 50.96 15.28 -1.25
C ILE A 196 51.49 15.73 -2.62
N LEU A 197 52.64 16.35 -2.66
CA LEU A 197 53.28 16.83 -3.89
C LEU A 197 53.89 15.67 -4.75
N ARG A 198 54.16 14.52 -4.16
CA ARG A 198 54.64 13.34 -4.92
C ARG A 198 53.47 12.60 -5.57
N PRO A 199 53.64 12.11 -6.82
CA PRO A 199 52.67 11.19 -7.41
C PRO A 199 52.42 10.00 -6.49
N LYS A 200 51.15 9.58 -6.37
CA LYS A 200 50.83 8.36 -5.61
C LYS A 200 51.52 7.16 -6.26
N ALA A 201 52.36 6.44 -5.49
CA ALA A 201 52.95 5.19 -5.95
C ALA A 201 51.83 4.19 -6.27
N PRO A 202 51.99 3.39 -7.35
CA PRO A 202 51.05 2.34 -7.68
C PRO A 202 50.88 1.38 -6.51
N LYS A 203 49.64 1.05 -6.15
CA LYS A 203 49.41 0.06 -5.07
C LYS A 203 49.96 -1.30 -5.48
N LEU A 204 50.81 -1.88 -4.63
CA LEU A 204 51.33 -3.21 -4.83
C LEU A 204 50.20 -4.23 -4.93
N GLY A 205 50.28 -5.11 -5.93
CA GLY A 205 49.29 -6.17 -6.13
C GLY A 205 49.39 -7.19 -5.00
N LYS A 206 48.29 -7.38 -4.27
CA LYS A 206 48.15 -8.48 -3.29
C LYS A 206 47.36 -9.61 -3.92
N ARG A 207 47.66 -10.85 -3.52
CA ARG A 207 46.88 -12.03 -3.92
C ARG A 207 45.42 -11.84 -3.50
N ILE A 208 44.48 -12.08 -4.40
CA ILE A 208 43.04 -11.97 -4.17
C ILE A 208 42.46 -13.32 -3.74
N LEU A 209 41.33 -13.29 -3.02
CA LEU A 209 40.62 -14.48 -2.55
C LEU A 209 40.28 -15.45 -3.70
N LEU A 210 39.95 -14.92 -4.88
CA LEU A 210 39.61 -15.72 -6.06
C LEU A 210 40.80 -16.54 -6.58
N GLU A 211 42.06 -16.10 -6.35
CA GLU A 211 43.27 -16.85 -6.69
C GLU A 211 43.42 -18.11 -5.81
N ARG A 212 42.82 -18.15 -4.63
CA ARG A 212 42.84 -19.33 -3.76
C ARG A 212 41.93 -20.45 -4.27
N ILE A 213 40.88 -20.08 -5.06
CA ILE A 213 39.96 -21.03 -5.69
C ILE A 213 40.58 -21.45 -7.05
N THR A 214 41.53 -22.39 -7.01
CA THR A 214 42.31 -22.77 -8.17
C THR A 214 41.51 -23.29 -9.35
N PHE A 215 40.35 -23.92 -9.09
CA PHE A 215 39.45 -24.44 -10.13
C PHE A 215 38.86 -23.33 -10.99
N ILE A 216 38.36 -22.24 -10.37
CA ILE A 216 37.79 -21.09 -11.08
C ILE A 216 38.91 -20.28 -11.73
N TRP A 217 40.01 -20.04 -11.01
CA TRP A 217 41.13 -19.24 -11.48
C TRP A 217 41.81 -19.79 -12.72
N LYS A 218 41.96 -21.11 -12.85
CA LYS A 218 42.56 -21.74 -14.02
C LYS A 218 41.72 -21.58 -15.29
N ARG A 219 40.38 -21.51 -15.16
CA ARG A 219 39.47 -21.38 -16.31
C ARG A 219 39.33 -19.95 -16.83
N LEU A 220 39.76 -18.96 -16.07
CA LEU A 220 39.70 -17.56 -16.48
C LEU A 220 40.76 -17.22 -17.52
N SER A 221 40.40 -16.44 -18.54
CA SER A 221 41.33 -15.86 -19.51
C SER A 221 42.27 -14.85 -18.84
N PHE A 222 43.39 -14.51 -19.48
CA PHE A 222 44.33 -13.52 -18.96
C PHE A 222 43.62 -12.17 -18.66
N ASN A 223 42.82 -11.69 -19.58
CA ASN A 223 42.11 -10.43 -19.42
C ASN A 223 41.12 -10.46 -18.22
N GLN A 224 40.41 -11.57 -18.02
CA GLN A 224 39.53 -11.77 -16.85
C GLN A 224 40.32 -11.80 -15.54
N LYS A 225 41.46 -12.45 -15.51
CA LYS A 225 42.35 -12.47 -14.34
C LYS A 225 42.82 -11.07 -13.98
N VAL A 226 43.24 -10.27 -14.98
CA VAL A 226 43.64 -8.87 -14.78
C VAL A 226 42.51 -8.03 -14.28
N THR A 227 41.32 -8.15 -14.86
CA THR A 227 40.12 -7.42 -14.43
C THR A 227 39.75 -7.74 -12.97
N MET A 228 39.76 -9.04 -12.60
CA MET A 228 39.46 -9.45 -11.21
C MET A 228 40.50 -8.89 -10.23
N ARG A 229 41.79 -8.95 -10.57
CA ARG A 229 42.85 -8.34 -9.73
C ARG A 229 42.61 -6.84 -9.56
N ASN A 230 42.23 -6.13 -10.60
CA ASN A 230 41.98 -4.72 -10.56
C ASN A 230 40.77 -4.35 -9.70
N ILE A 231 39.66 -5.08 -9.83
CA ILE A 231 38.47 -4.89 -8.99
C ILE A 231 38.82 -5.00 -7.50
N PHE A 232 39.52 -6.09 -7.12
CA PHE A 232 39.89 -6.32 -5.72
C PHE A 232 41.04 -5.41 -5.22
N ARG A 233 41.85 -4.85 -6.12
CA ARG A 233 42.89 -3.88 -5.80
C ARG A 233 42.30 -2.54 -5.33
N TYR A 234 41.16 -2.13 -5.91
CA TYR A 234 40.46 -0.89 -5.61
C TYR A 234 39.14 -1.14 -4.87
N LYS A 235 39.19 -1.88 -3.77
CA LYS A 235 38.01 -2.29 -2.99
C LYS A 235 37.03 -1.16 -2.66
N LYS A 236 37.53 0.03 -2.28
CA LYS A 236 36.70 1.19 -1.94
C LYS A 236 35.77 1.55 -3.14
N ARG A 237 36.36 1.60 -4.34
CA ARG A 237 35.62 1.89 -5.58
C ARG A 237 34.62 0.80 -5.91
N PHE A 238 35.04 -0.47 -5.79
CA PHE A 238 34.16 -1.62 -5.99
C PHE A 238 32.91 -1.54 -5.12
N PHE A 239 33.07 -1.38 -3.80
CA PHE A 239 31.93 -1.25 -2.89
C PHE A 239 31.07 -0.03 -3.19
N MET A 240 31.66 1.11 -3.56
CA MET A 240 30.93 2.31 -3.92
C MET A 240 30.07 2.09 -5.17
N SER A 241 30.61 1.42 -6.20
CA SER A 241 29.87 1.08 -7.41
C SER A 241 28.71 0.13 -7.11
N VAL A 242 29.00 -0.95 -6.38
CA VAL A 242 27.99 -1.96 -6.02
C VAL A 242 26.85 -1.33 -5.18
N ILE A 243 27.18 -0.55 -4.16
CA ILE A 243 26.16 0.09 -3.32
C ILE A 243 25.33 1.10 -4.13
N GLY A 244 25.96 1.89 -5.01
CA GLY A 244 25.27 2.85 -5.87
C GLY A 244 24.28 2.17 -6.83
N ILE A 245 24.74 1.14 -7.55
CA ILE A 245 23.90 0.38 -8.48
C ILE A 245 22.81 -0.38 -7.73
N ALA A 246 23.17 -1.05 -6.62
CA ALA A 246 22.21 -1.78 -5.78
C ALA A 246 21.10 -0.86 -5.22
N GLY A 247 21.45 0.36 -4.78
CA GLY A 247 20.47 1.34 -4.31
C GLY A 247 19.48 1.75 -5.40
N CYS A 248 19.96 2.02 -6.61
CA CYS A 248 19.07 2.35 -7.74
C CYS A 248 18.20 1.15 -8.16
N THR A 249 18.78 -0.05 -8.20
CA THR A 249 18.04 -1.29 -8.50
C THR A 249 16.99 -1.57 -7.43
N ALA A 250 17.32 -1.37 -6.15
CA ALA A 250 16.38 -1.54 -5.04
C ALA A 250 15.15 -0.63 -5.20
N LEU A 251 15.32 0.63 -5.61
CA LEU A 251 14.20 1.55 -5.87
C LEU A 251 13.27 1.03 -6.98
N ILE A 252 13.84 0.50 -8.06
CA ILE A 252 13.05 -0.09 -9.15
C ILE A 252 12.32 -1.35 -8.67
N VAL A 253 13.00 -2.22 -7.94
CA VAL A 253 12.42 -3.46 -7.39
C VAL A 253 11.31 -3.14 -6.38
N ILE A 254 11.47 -2.11 -5.54
CA ILE A 254 10.42 -1.67 -4.61
C ILE A 254 9.19 -1.20 -5.39
N GLY A 255 9.36 -0.38 -6.43
CA GLY A 255 8.25 0.11 -7.25
C GLY A 255 7.43 -1.03 -7.87
N PHE A 256 8.08 -1.94 -8.58
CA PHE A 256 7.42 -3.12 -9.15
C PHE A 256 6.93 -4.08 -8.07
N GLY A 257 7.69 -4.25 -6.97
CA GLY A 257 7.35 -5.13 -5.86
C GLY A 257 6.02 -4.75 -5.22
N ILE A 258 5.80 -3.47 -4.94
CA ILE A 258 4.53 -2.96 -4.42
C ILE A 258 3.38 -3.31 -5.37
N LYS A 259 3.52 -2.97 -6.66
CA LYS A 259 2.49 -3.27 -7.67
C LYS A 259 2.14 -4.75 -7.72
N TYR A 260 3.13 -5.63 -7.90
CA TYR A 260 2.92 -7.07 -8.05
C TYR A 260 2.53 -7.79 -6.75
N SER A 261 2.81 -7.19 -5.59
CA SER A 261 2.37 -7.74 -4.31
C SER A 261 0.91 -7.42 -4.00
N VAL A 262 0.42 -6.25 -4.41
CA VAL A 262 -0.94 -5.80 -4.08
C VAL A 262 -1.96 -6.27 -5.10
N SER A 263 -1.63 -6.31 -6.39
CA SER A 263 -2.57 -6.70 -7.45
C SER A 263 -3.22 -8.10 -7.26
N PRO A 264 -2.50 -9.16 -6.86
CA PRO A 264 -3.11 -10.47 -6.65
C PRO A 264 -4.07 -10.53 -5.45
N LEU A 265 -3.94 -9.61 -4.48
CA LEU A 265 -4.80 -9.61 -3.29
C LEU A 265 -6.26 -9.35 -3.64
N ALA A 266 -6.51 -8.51 -4.65
CA ALA A 266 -7.87 -8.26 -5.14
C ALA A 266 -8.49 -9.49 -5.79
N SER A 267 -7.75 -10.18 -6.64
CA SER A 267 -8.24 -11.40 -7.28
C SER A 267 -8.47 -12.52 -6.27
N GLU A 268 -7.66 -12.59 -5.23
CA GLU A 268 -7.82 -13.55 -4.15
C GLU A 268 -9.08 -13.24 -3.33
N GLN A 269 -9.26 -11.99 -2.90
CA GLN A 269 -10.43 -11.62 -2.09
C GLN A 269 -11.74 -11.66 -2.89
N TYR A 270 -11.77 -11.05 -4.07
CA TYR A 270 -12.99 -10.89 -4.86
C TYR A 270 -13.27 -12.06 -5.82
N GLY A 271 -12.36 -13.04 -5.91
CA GLY A 271 -12.55 -14.22 -6.75
C GLY A 271 -12.61 -15.53 -5.97
N ASN A 272 -11.72 -15.68 -4.96
CA ASN A 272 -11.57 -16.92 -4.21
C ASN A 272 -12.22 -16.90 -2.82
N MET A 273 -12.21 -15.72 -2.14
CA MET A 273 -12.81 -15.60 -0.80
C MET A 273 -14.29 -15.20 -0.87
N TRP A 274 -14.61 -14.18 -1.65
CA TRP A 274 -16.00 -13.75 -1.89
C TRP A 274 -16.51 -14.39 -3.17
N ILE A 275 -17.29 -15.45 -3.02
CA ILE A 275 -17.76 -16.29 -4.13
C ILE A 275 -19.16 -15.88 -4.60
N TYR A 276 -19.83 -14.96 -3.90
CA TYR A 276 -21.10 -14.39 -4.31
C TYR A 276 -20.91 -13.29 -5.36
N ASP A 277 -21.92 -13.05 -6.19
CA ASP A 277 -21.85 -12.06 -7.26
C ASP A 277 -22.22 -10.65 -6.79
N GLY A 278 -23.05 -10.56 -5.75
CA GLY A 278 -23.42 -9.28 -5.18
C GLY A 278 -24.24 -9.37 -3.90
N VAL A 279 -24.52 -8.20 -3.33
CA VAL A 279 -25.35 -8.02 -2.15
C VAL A 279 -26.43 -6.97 -2.44
N VAL A 280 -27.66 -7.27 -2.05
CA VAL A 280 -28.77 -6.31 -2.03
C VAL A 280 -29.09 -5.95 -0.59
N ASN A 281 -29.24 -4.66 -0.31
CA ASN A 281 -29.59 -4.12 0.99
C ASN A 281 -31.02 -3.61 0.98
N TYR A 282 -31.77 -3.97 2.01
CA TYR A 282 -33.16 -3.56 2.20
C TYR A 282 -33.24 -2.42 3.22
N LYS A 283 -34.34 -1.66 3.21
CA LYS A 283 -34.57 -0.65 4.25
C LYS A 283 -34.75 -1.31 5.61
N ASP A 284 -34.20 -0.70 6.65
CA ASP A 284 -34.23 -1.25 8.02
C ASP A 284 -35.61 -1.19 8.68
N ASP A 285 -36.44 -0.22 8.28
CA ASP A 285 -37.77 0.09 8.82
C ASP A 285 -38.90 -0.78 8.24
N LEU A 286 -38.58 -1.77 7.43
CA LEU A 286 -39.59 -2.65 6.83
C LEU A 286 -40.11 -3.68 7.82
N THR A 287 -41.43 -3.92 7.77
CA THR A 287 -42.06 -5.04 8.48
C THR A 287 -41.55 -6.38 7.96
N ALA A 288 -41.62 -7.41 8.80
CA ALA A 288 -41.18 -8.76 8.41
C ALA A 288 -41.90 -9.26 7.13
N THR A 289 -43.19 -8.93 6.98
CA THR A 289 -44.00 -9.30 5.80
C THR A 289 -43.52 -8.56 4.55
N THR A 290 -43.30 -7.25 4.64
CA THR A 290 -42.81 -6.42 3.52
C THR A 290 -41.40 -6.80 3.11
N LYS A 291 -40.52 -7.10 4.07
CA LYS A 291 -39.17 -7.65 3.80
C LYS A 291 -39.21 -8.98 3.07
N LYS A 292 -40.10 -9.87 3.51
CA LYS A 292 -40.27 -11.17 2.84
C LYS A 292 -40.75 -10.99 1.41
N GLN A 293 -41.73 -10.11 1.19
CA GLN A 293 -42.26 -9.82 -0.14
C GLN A 293 -41.16 -9.22 -1.04
N ALA A 294 -40.40 -8.23 -0.55
CA ALA A 294 -39.29 -7.63 -1.30
C ALA A 294 -38.20 -8.66 -1.68
N LYS A 295 -37.92 -9.63 -0.79
CA LYS A 295 -37.01 -10.75 -1.05
C LYS A 295 -37.54 -11.69 -2.13
N ASP A 296 -38.82 -12.04 -2.06
CA ASP A 296 -39.47 -12.93 -3.03
C ASP A 296 -39.59 -12.25 -4.40
N ASP A 297 -39.86 -10.94 -4.43
CA ASP A 297 -39.90 -10.14 -5.66
C ASP A 297 -38.53 -10.03 -6.30
N PHE A 298 -37.47 -9.80 -5.50
CA PHE A 298 -36.10 -9.80 -5.97
C PHE A 298 -35.72 -11.15 -6.56
N LYS A 299 -36.06 -12.24 -5.89
CA LYS A 299 -35.85 -13.61 -6.35
C LYS A 299 -36.51 -13.89 -7.70
N GLY A 300 -37.71 -13.42 -7.89
CA GLY A 300 -38.44 -13.60 -9.16
C GLY A 300 -37.85 -12.80 -10.34
N LYS A 301 -37.16 -11.71 -10.09
CA LYS A 301 -36.61 -10.79 -11.11
C LYS A 301 -35.13 -11.02 -11.42
N SER A 302 -34.35 -11.51 -10.46
CA SER A 302 -32.89 -11.58 -10.55
C SER A 302 -32.36 -12.70 -11.42
N GLN A 303 -33.18 -13.69 -11.81
CA GLN A 303 -32.70 -14.93 -12.46
C GLN A 303 -31.49 -15.52 -11.69
N GLU A 304 -31.58 -15.50 -10.39
CA GLU A 304 -30.52 -15.93 -9.50
C GLU A 304 -30.38 -17.44 -9.48
N LYS A 305 -29.16 -17.89 -9.19
CA LYS A 305 -28.88 -19.32 -8.96
C LYS A 305 -29.16 -19.68 -7.49
N SER A 306 -28.80 -18.83 -6.58
CA SER A 306 -28.99 -19.01 -5.13
C SER A 306 -28.90 -17.69 -4.40
N THR A 307 -29.55 -17.61 -3.22
CA THR A 307 -29.51 -16.46 -2.31
C THR A 307 -29.33 -16.88 -0.87
N MET A 308 -28.76 -15.97 -0.05
CA MET A 308 -28.60 -16.15 1.38
C MET A 308 -28.94 -14.85 2.11
N GLY A 309 -29.84 -14.88 3.08
CA GLY A 309 -30.13 -13.74 3.94
C GLY A 309 -28.95 -13.40 4.83
N ILE A 310 -28.65 -12.12 5.00
CA ILE A 310 -27.55 -11.64 5.82
C ILE A 310 -28.07 -10.51 6.72
N TYR A 311 -27.74 -10.55 8.00
CA TYR A 311 -27.74 -9.37 8.85
C TYR A 311 -26.39 -8.69 8.68
N ASN A 312 -26.41 -7.43 8.28
CA ASN A 312 -25.20 -6.64 8.05
C ASN A 312 -25.28 -5.35 8.87
N LYS A 313 -24.28 -5.11 9.70
CA LYS A 313 -24.15 -3.89 10.49
C LYS A 313 -22.71 -3.46 10.62
N THR A 314 -22.44 -2.22 10.25
CA THR A 314 -21.12 -1.61 10.46
C THR A 314 -21.06 -0.93 11.83
N ILE A 315 -20.02 -1.25 12.58
CA ILE A 315 -19.70 -0.70 13.90
C ILE A 315 -18.26 -0.15 13.91
N THR A 316 -17.92 0.64 14.90
CA THR A 316 -16.55 1.13 15.10
C THR A 316 -15.95 0.45 16.33
N ILE A 317 -14.78 -0.16 16.17
CA ILE A 317 -13.98 -0.76 17.23
C ILE A 317 -12.59 -0.16 17.16
N ASP A 318 -12.15 0.53 18.21
CA ASP A 318 -10.83 1.17 18.29
C ASP A 318 -10.47 1.97 17.02
N GLN A 319 -11.37 2.85 16.59
CA GLN A 319 -11.28 3.69 15.38
C GLN A 319 -11.25 2.90 14.04
N GLN A 320 -11.46 1.57 14.08
CA GLN A 320 -11.59 0.75 12.88
C GLN A 320 -13.05 0.53 12.55
N MET A 321 -13.41 0.70 11.27
CA MET A 321 -14.73 0.31 10.78
C MET A 321 -14.77 -1.20 10.57
N VAL A 322 -15.68 -1.85 11.27
CA VAL A 322 -15.84 -3.30 11.26
C VAL A 322 -17.28 -3.64 10.88
N THR A 323 -17.46 -4.46 9.88
CA THR A 323 -18.78 -4.94 9.48
C THR A 323 -19.06 -6.30 10.14
N VAL A 324 -20.12 -6.36 10.92
CA VAL A 324 -20.61 -7.60 11.53
C VAL A 324 -21.63 -8.20 10.59
N GLU A 325 -21.44 -9.46 10.23
CA GLU A 325 -22.33 -10.20 9.33
C GLU A 325 -22.77 -11.53 9.93
N ILE A 326 -24.08 -11.80 9.83
CA ILE A 326 -24.71 -13.01 10.33
C ILE A 326 -25.52 -13.62 9.18
N PRO A 327 -25.10 -14.78 8.64
CA PRO A 327 -25.84 -15.44 7.57
C PRO A 327 -27.12 -16.09 8.11
N SER A 328 -28.11 -16.29 7.24
CA SER A 328 -29.33 -17.02 7.61
C SER A 328 -29.10 -18.51 7.87
N GLU A 329 -28.07 -19.07 7.27
CA GLU A 329 -27.68 -20.47 7.43
C GLU A 329 -26.16 -20.61 7.47
N THR A 330 -25.65 -21.41 8.39
CA THR A 330 -24.21 -21.66 8.51
C THR A 330 -23.73 -22.75 7.56
N LYS A 331 -24.61 -23.71 7.21
CA LYS A 331 -24.24 -24.89 6.41
C LYS A 331 -23.74 -24.55 5.01
N ASP A 332 -24.36 -23.58 4.36
CA ASP A 332 -24.05 -23.18 2.98
C ASP A 332 -23.25 -21.86 2.90
N PHE A 333 -22.77 -21.36 4.03
CA PHE A 333 -22.03 -20.09 4.08
C PHE A 333 -20.72 -20.13 3.29
N ASP A 334 -20.05 -21.27 3.26
CA ASP A 334 -18.83 -21.51 2.49
C ASP A 334 -19.03 -21.41 0.97
N GLN A 335 -20.26 -21.56 0.49
CA GLN A 335 -20.59 -21.33 -0.92
C GLN A 335 -20.58 -19.83 -1.28
N TYR A 336 -20.73 -18.93 -0.33
CA TYR A 336 -20.73 -17.48 -0.54
C TYR A 336 -19.44 -16.83 -0.08
N ILE A 337 -18.91 -17.26 1.06
CA ILE A 337 -17.67 -16.74 1.63
C ILE A 337 -16.78 -17.90 2.07
N HIS A 338 -15.63 -18.00 1.42
CA HIS A 338 -14.62 -18.98 1.77
C HIS A 338 -13.66 -18.41 2.81
N MET A 339 -13.75 -18.89 4.04
CA MET A 339 -12.83 -18.53 5.10
C MET A 339 -11.69 -19.54 5.18
N SER A 340 -10.44 -19.07 5.19
CA SER A 340 -9.26 -19.89 5.45
C SER A 340 -8.52 -19.36 6.68
N ASP A 341 -8.10 -20.28 7.54
CA ASP A 341 -7.30 -19.96 8.72
C ASP A 341 -6.01 -19.23 8.34
N TYR A 342 -5.73 -18.15 9.04
CA TYR A 342 -4.61 -17.28 8.71
C TYR A 342 -3.24 -17.96 8.83
N GLN A 343 -3.06 -18.85 9.81
CA GLN A 343 -1.78 -19.49 10.07
C GLN A 343 -1.60 -20.79 9.29
N THR A 344 -2.65 -21.61 9.23
CA THR A 344 -2.56 -22.96 8.67
C THR A 344 -3.04 -23.06 7.23
N GLY A 345 -3.79 -22.06 6.74
CA GLY A 345 -4.42 -22.06 5.42
C GLY A 345 -5.57 -23.05 5.27
N LYS A 346 -5.98 -23.74 6.34
CA LYS A 346 -7.10 -24.69 6.30
C LYS A 346 -8.44 -23.96 6.26
N THR A 347 -9.42 -24.54 5.58
CA THR A 347 -10.78 -24.00 5.54
C THR A 347 -11.39 -23.94 6.95
N LEU A 348 -11.94 -22.79 7.31
CA LEU A 348 -12.70 -22.56 8.52
C LEU A 348 -14.19 -22.55 8.19
N ASN A 349 -14.95 -23.34 8.92
CA ASN A 349 -16.41 -23.35 8.83
C ASN A 349 -17.00 -22.53 9.97
N LEU A 350 -18.03 -21.76 9.68
CA LEU A 350 -18.74 -20.95 10.67
C LEU A 350 -19.50 -21.89 11.64
N LYS A 351 -19.17 -21.80 12.93
CA LYS A 351 -19.76 -22.60 14.01
C LYS A 351 -20.45 -21.72 15.06
N ASP A 352 -21.15 -22.37 15.99
CA ASP A 352 -21.89 -21.70 17.08
C ASP A 352 -21.03 -21.43 18.32
N ASP A 353 -19.70 -21.41 18.20
CA ASP A 353 -18.74 -21.39 19.31
C ASP A 353 -18.11 -20.01 19.57
N GLY A 354 -18.43 -19.03 18.74
CA GLY A 354 -17.91 -17.67 18.86
C GLY A 354 -17.99 -16.86 17.58
N VAL A 355 -17.15 -15.84 17.51
CA VAL A 355 -17.02 -14.97 16.34
C VAL A 355 -15.72 -15.26 15.58
N TYR A 356 -15.77 -15.05 14.29
CA TYR A 356 -14.63 -15.17 13.38
C TYR A 356 -14.22 -13.78 12.92
N ILE A 357 -12.97 -13.40 13.16
CA ILE A 357 -12.43 -12.08 12.82
C ILE A 357 -11.30 -12.21 11.79
N ASN A 358 -11.09 -11.19 10.98
CA ASN A 358 -9.97 -11.24 10.04
C ASN A 358 -8.63 -10.95 10.72
N ALA A 359 -7.55 -11.52 10.16
CA ALA A 359 -6.20 -11.49 10.73
C ALA A 359 -5.68 -10.07 11.00
N LYS A 360 -5.98 -9.11 10.10
CA LYS A 360 -5.53 -7.71 10.30
C LYS A 360 -6.22 -7.03 11.47
N LEU A 361 -7.52 -7.29 11.68
CA LEU A 361 -8.23 -6.80 12.85
C LEU A 361 -7.68 -7.43 14.15
N ALA A 362 -7.38 -8.73 14.12
CA ALA A 362 -6.76 -9.42 15.24
C ALA A 362 -5.38 -8.83 15.59
N GLU A 363 -4.57 -8.48 14.59
CA GLU A 363 -3.27 -7.84 14.77
C GLU A 363 -3.39 -6.43 15.38
N ILE A 364 -4.32 -5.60 14.86
CA ILE A 364 -4.53 -4.23 15.35
C ILE A 364 -4.97 -4.21 16.81
N LEU A 365 -5.85 -5.15 17.20
CA LEU A 365 -6.40 -5.24 18.55
C LEU A 365 -5.59 -6.15 19.49
N ASP A 366 -4.48 -6.72 19.02
CA ASP A 366 -3.63 -7.70 19.73
C ASP A 366 -4.44 -8.88 20.31
N LEU A 367 -5.32 -9.47 19.48
CA LEU A 367 -6.24 -10.53 19.87
C LEU A 367 -5.84 -11.88 19.28
N LYS A 368 -6.09 -12.95 20.04
CA LYS A 368 -5.84 -14.36 19.67
C LYS A 368 -7.11 -15.18 19.75
N VAL A 369 -7.09 -16.35 19.11
CA VAL A 369 -8.17 -17.33 19.24
C VAL A 369 -8.34 -17.71 20.70
N GLY A 370 -9.57 -17.59 21.20
CA GLY A 370 -9.94 -17.82 22.60
C GLY A 370 -10.12 -16.55 23.42
N ASP A 371 -9.61 -15.40 22.98
CA ASP A 371 -9.76 -14.12 23.64
C ASP A 371 -11.19 -13.59 23.53
N GLN A 372 -11.51 -12.58 24.33
CA GLN A 372 -12.80 -11.91 24.34
C GLN A 372 -12.69 -10.53 23.66
N LEU A 373 -13.65 -10.23 22.80
CA LEU A 373 -13.84 -8.92 22.17
C LEU A 373 -15.16 -8.32 22.62
N THR A 374 -15.21 -7.02 22.87
CA THR A 374 -16.45 -6.30 23.14
C THR A 374 -17.02 -5.74 21.85
N LEU A 375 -18.25 -6.12 21.51
CA LEU A 375 -19.00 -5.61 20.37
C LEU A 375 -20.16 -4.75 20.84
N SER A 376 -20.24 -3.52 20.38
CA SER A 376 -21.38 -2.62 20.62
C SER A 376 -22.42 -2.80 19.51
N LEU A 377 -23.46 -3.57 19.79
CA LEU A 377 -24.59 -3.79 18.89
C LEU A 377 -25.85 -3.15 19.49
N ASP A 378 -26.53 -2.32 18.73
CA ASP A 378 -27.78 -1.63 19.15
C ASP A 378 -27.68 -0.90 20.51
N ASN A 379 -26.54 -0.22 20.74
CA ASN A 379 -26.21 0.51 21.98
C ASN A 379 -26.09 -0.39 23.23
N LYS A 380 -25.86 -1.69 23.04
CA LYS A 380 -25.55 -2.65 24.11
C LYS A 380 -24.19 -3.28 23.85
N ASP A 381 -23.39 -3.42 24.87
CA ASP A 381 -22.07 -4.04 24.79
C ASP A 381 -22.16 -5.53 25.10
N TYR A 382 -21.65 -6.32 24.17
CA TYR A 382 -21.62 -7.78 24.28
C TYR A 382 -20.17 -8.28 24.25
N LYS A 383 -19.82 -9.14 25.20
CA LYS A 383 -18.54 -9.84 25.19
C LYS A 383 -18.65 -11.10 24.37
N VAL A 384 -17.91 -11.18 23.29
CA VAL A 384 -17.90 -12.30 22.37
C VAL A 384 -16.55 -13.00 22.40
N LYS A 385 -16.55 -14.32 22.27
CA LYS A 385 -15.33 -15.12 22.22
C LYS A 385 -14.87 -15.24 20.77
N ILE A 386 -13.57 -15.09 20.51
CA ILE A 386 -12.96 -15.32 19.21
C ILE A 386 -12.79 -16.82 18.98
N ALA A 387 -13.53 -17.38 18.05
CA ALA A 387 -13.49 -18.80 17.68
C ALA A 387 -12.45 -19.08 16.58
N GLY A 388 -12.19 -18.11 15.71
CA GLY A 388 -11.21 -18.27 14.64
C GLY A 388 -10.72 -16.93 14.08
N ILE A 389 -9.52 -16.97 13.51
CA ILE A 389 -8.91 -15.84 12.81
C ILE A 389 -8.70 -16.26 11.35
N TYR A 390 -9.39 -15.58 10.43
CA TYR A 390 -9.36 -15.93 9.02
C TYR A 390 -8.64 -14.90 8.18
N LYS A 391 -8.23 -15.30 6.99
CA LYS A 391 -7.51 -14.47 6.03
C LYS A 391 -8.47 -13.56 5.28
N LEU A 392 -8.23 -12.26 5.32
CA LEU A 392 -8.94 -11.25 4.53
C LEU A 392 -8.00 -10.06 4.35
N TYR A 393 -7.98 -9.46 3.17
CA TYR A 393 -7.00 -8.44 2.82
C TYR A 393 -7.54 -7.01 2.94
N PHE A 394 -8.81 -6.80 2.60
CA PHE A 394 -9.41 -5.46 2.56
C PHE A 394 -10.62 -5.40 3.48
N ARG A 395 -10.74 -4.29 4.23
CA ARG A 395 -11.77 -4.04 5.22
C ARG A 395 -11.72 -5.01 6.39
N HIS A 396 -12.62 -4.82 7.35
CA HIS A 396 -12.72 -5.66 8.53
C HIS A 396 -14.13 -6.22 8.63
N TYR A 397 -14.21 -7.54 8.73
CA TYR A 397 -15.46 -8.26 8.88
C TYR A 397 -15.40 -9.20 10.07
N ILE A 398 -16.52 -9.28 10.79
CA ILE A 398 -16.75 -10.25 11.86
C ILE A 398 -17.92 -11.12 11.44
N TYR A 399 -17.69 -12.41 11.36
CA TYR A 399 -18.74 -13.38 11.09
C TYR A 399 -19.14 -14.13 12.34
N MET A 400 -20.45 -14.31 12.54
CA MET A 400 -20.97 -15.14 13.62
C MET A 400 -22.21 -15.91 13.15
N SER A 401 -22.50 -17.05 13.80
CA SER A 401 -23.68 -17.84 13.47
C SER A 401 -24.96 -17.19 14.00
N PRO A 402 -26.13 -17.43 13.38
CA PRO A 402 -27.40 -16.94 13.90
C PRO A 402 -27.65 -17.40 15.32
N LYS A 403 -27.41 -18.69 15.59
CA LYS A 403 -27.60 -19.30 16.89
C LYS A 403 -26.70 -18.70 17.98
N TYR A 404 -25.46 -18.35 17.65
CA TYR A 404 -24.57 -17.67 18.58
C TYR A 404 -25.08 -16.26 18.91
N TYR A 405 -25.54 -15.52 17.87
CA TYR A 405 -26.12 -14.19 18.04
C TYR A 405 -27.38 -14.22 18.91
N GLU A 406 -28.33 -15.11 18.64
CA GLU A 406 -29.57 -15.27 19.40
C GLU A 406 -29.32 -15.67 20.87
N ASN A 407 -28.33 -16.53 21.10
CA ASN A 407 -27.91 -16.88 22.45
C ASN A 407 -27.30 -15.70 23.21
N LEU A 408 -26.57 -14.83 22.50
CA LEU A 408 -25.88 -13.67 23.05
C LEU A 408 -26.84 -12.52 23.34
N THR A 409 -27.68 -12.17 22.40
CA THR A 409 -28.57 -11.00 22.46
C THR A 409 -29.94 -11.30 23.06
N LYS A 410 -30.40 -12.55 22.98
CA LYS A 410 -31.77 -13.04 23.26
C LYS A 410 -32.81 -12.48 22.28
N ASP A 411 -32.39 -11.93 21.17
CA ASP A 411 -33.24 -11.39 20.12
C ASP A 411 -33.05 -12.21 18.84
N GLU A 412 -34.10 -12.33 18.01
CA GLU A 412 -34.04 -13.00 16.70
C GLU A 412 -33.21 -12.16 15.70
N VAL A 413 -32.55 -12.84 14.75
CA VAL A 413 -31.76 -12.15 13.71
C VAL A 413 -32.67 -11.50 12.67
N HIS A 414 -32.62 -10.19 12.56
CA HIS A 414 -33.36 -9.43 11.54
C HIS A 414 -32.51 -9.18 10.31
N TYR A 415 -32.59 -10.07 9.31
CA TYR A 415 -31.81 -9.98 8.08
C TYR A 415 -32.22 -8.77 7.25
N ASN A 416 -31.30 -7.82 7.06
CA ASN A 416 -31.47 -6.58 6.29
C ASN A 416 -30.77 -6.57 4.93
N SER A 417 -30.06 -7.62 4.60
CA SER A 417 -29.32 -7.77 3.36
C SER A 417 -29.44 -9.19 2.81
N GLN A 418 -29.06 -9.39 1.56
CA GLN A 418 -29.09 -10.69 0.92
C GLN A 418 -27.93 -10.82 -0.06
N TYR A 419 -27.10 -11.84 0.11
CA TYR A 419 -26.16 -12.27 -0.92
C TYR A 419 -26.90 -12.99 -2.04
N PHE A 420 -26.42 -12.84 -3.25
CA PHE A 420 -26.96 -13.54 -4.40
C PHE A 420 -25.87 -14.01 -5.35
N LYS A 421 -26.17 -15.10 -6.07
CA LYS A 421 -25.40 -15.59 -7.20
C LYS A 421 -26.24 -15.53 -8.45
N LEU A 422 -25.70 -15.00 -9.52
CA LEU A 422 -26.39 -14.81 -10.79
C LEU A 422 -26.22 -16.04 -11.70
N ASN A 423 -27.24 -16.31 -12.49
CA ASN A 423 -27.12 -17.21 -13.62
C ASN A 423 -26.32 -16.53 -14.74
N LYS A 424 -25.59 -17.29 -15.54
CA LYS A 424 -24.76 -16.81 -16.67
C LYS A 424 -25.50 -15.91 -17.69
N LYS A 425 -26.83 -15.94 -17.72
CA LYS A 425 -27.69 -15.14 -18.62
C LYS A 425 -28.26 -13.88 -17.95
N ALA A 426 -28.03 -13.68 -16.66
CA ALA A 426 -28.56 -12.53 -15.93
C ALA A 426 -27.84 -11.24 -16.36
N SER A 427 -28.60 -10.17 -16.48
CA SER A 427 -28.06 -8.84 -16.82
C SER A 427 -27.99 -7.97 -15.57
N GLU A 428 -26.78 -7.65 -15.09
CA GLU A 428 -26.55 -6.74 -13.96
C GLU A 428 -27.28 -5.40 -14.17
N LYS A 429 -27.18 -4.83 -15.38
CA LYS A 429 -27.84 -3.55 -15.70
C LYS A 429 -29.37 -3.58 -15.53
N LYS A 430 -30.04 -4.69 -15.90
CA LYS A 430 -31.48 -4.82 -15.71
C LYS A 430 -31.85 -4.95 -14.24
N LEU A 431 -31.01 -5.68 -13.50
CA LEU A 431 -31.23 -5.89 -12.07
C LEU A 431 -30.97 -4.60 -11.28
N THR A 432 -29.94 -3.84 -11.61
CA THR A 432 -29.67 -2.52 -11.03
C THR A 432 -30.85 -1.58 -11.26
N ASN A 433 -31.31 -1.48 -12.52
CA ASN A 433 -32.46 -0.62 -12.84
C ASN A 433 -33.76 -1.03 -12.10
N TYR A 434 -33.95 -2.32 -11.86
CA TYR A 434 -35.05 -2.81 -11.02
C TYR A 434 -34.89 -2.37 -9.56
N CYS A 435 -33.70 -2.56 -8.99
CA CYS A 435 -33.41 -2.19 -7.59
C CYS A 435 -33.53 -0.69 -7.35
N ASP A 436 -33.04 0.14 -8.28
CA ASP A 436 -33.07 1.61 -8.19
C ASP A 436 -34.50 2.17 -8.17
N HIS A 437 -35.47 1.44 -8.73
CA HIS A 437 -36.89 1.83 -8.78
C HIS A 437 -37.75 1.10 -7.74
N HIS A 438 -37.17 0.22 -6.94
CA HIS A 438 -37.90 -0.55 -5.94
C HIS A 438 -37.88 0.13 -4.57
N GLU A 439 -39.06 0.51 -4.06
CA GLU A 439 -39.19 1.32 -2.83
C GLU A 439 -38.53 0.71 -1.59
N ASN A 440 -38.45 -0.60 -1.49
CA ASN A 440 -37.97 -1.33 -0.31
C ASN A 440 -36.50 -1.74 -0.38
N ILE A 441 -35.82 -1.46 -1.50
CA ILE A 441 -34.40 -1.74 -1.70
C ILE A 441 -33.60 -0.43 -1.53
N THR A 442 -32.58 -0.45 -0.71
CA THR A 442 -31.71 0.71 -0.47
C THR A 442 -30.56 0.77 -1.47
N SER A 443 -29.94 -0.36 -1.75
CA SER A 443 -28.81 -0.44 -2.68
C SER A 443 -28.57 -1.85 -3.16
N ILE A 444 -27.96 -1.97 -4.32
CA ILE A 444 -27.37 -3.22 -4.83
C ILE A 444 -25.89 -2.97 -5.11
N GLN A 445 -25.05 -3.90 -4.71
CA GLN A 445 -23.61 -3.84 -4.94
C GLN A 445 -23.15 -5.15 -5.55
N TYR A 446 -22.35 -5.07 -6.60
CA TYR A 446 -21.75 -6.23 -7.27
C TYR A 446 -20.29 -6.35 -6.87
N VAL A 447 -19.84 -7.58 -6.64
CA VAL A 447 -18.42 -7.87 -6.36
C VAL A 447 -17.55 -7.50 -7.56
N SER A 448 -18.05 -7.67 -8.79
CA SER A 448 -17.42 -7.20 -10.02
C SER A 448 -17.11 -5.71 -9.98
N GLY A 449 -18.10 -4.87 -9.62
CA GLY A 449 -17.91 -3.41 -9.52
C GLY A 449 -16.95 -2.99 -8.42
N ILE A 450 -16.95 -3.68 -7.27
CA ILE A 450 -15.97 -3.44 -6.20
C ILE A 450 -14.57 -3.80 -6.68
N SER A 451 -14.43 -4.95 -7.35
CA SER A 451 -13.17 -5.43 -7.93
C SER A 451 -12.64 -4.49 -9.01
N GLU A 452 -13.49 -4.06 -9.95
CA GLU A 452 -13.13 -3.09 -11.00
C GLU A 452 -12.69 -1.75 -10.40
N GLY A 453 -13.39 -1.25 -9.38
CA GLY A 453 -13.00 -0.07 -8.63
C GLY A 453 -11.61 -0.21 -8.01
N PHE A 454 -11.30 -1.37 -7.45
CA PHE A 454 -9.97 -1.66 -6.91
C PHE A 454 -8.89 -1.71 -8.01
N TYR A 455 -9.16 -2.37 -9.14
CA TYR A 455 -8.21 -2.41 -10.25
C TYR A 455 -7.97 -1.01 -10.84
N SER A 456 -9.01 -0.19 -10.96
CA SER A 456 -8.86 1.22 -11.37
C SER A 456 -7.97 2.02 -10.41
N GLN A 457 -8.09 1.77 -9.09
CA GLN A 457 -7.16 2.35 -8.12
C GLN A 457 -5.73 1.85 -8.31
N MET A 458 -5.54 0.59 -8.64
CA MET A 458 -4.23 0.02 -8.94
C MET A 458 -3.58 0.60 -10.19
N GLU A 459 -4.35 0.89 -11.24
CA GLU A 459 -3.85 1.58 -12.43
C GLU A 459 -3.29 2.98 -12.09
N SER A 460 -3.86 3.65 -11.10
CA SER A 460 -3.32 4.93 -10.64
C SER A 460 -1.95 4.79 -9.98
N LEU A 461 -1.69 3.69 -9.28
CA LEU A 461 -0.36 3.38 -8.73
C LEU A 461 0.69 3.15 -9.82
N ASP A 462 0.30 2.72 -11.02
CA ASP A 462 1.21 2.56 -12.15
C ASP A 462 1.90 3.87 -12.51
N SER A 463 1.19 4.98 -12.43
CA SER A 463 1.77 6.30 -12.64
C SER A 463 2.81 6.68 -11.58
N VAL A 464 2.56 6.34 -10.32
CA VAL A 464 3.53 6.56 -9.23
C VAL A 464 4.75 5.67 -9.42
N VAL A 465 4.54 4.40 -9.73
CA VAL A 465 5.63 3.44 -10.02
C VAL A 465 6.44 3.89 -11.23
N PHE A 466 5.80 4.39 -12.28
CA PHE A 466 6.49 4.92 -13.46
C PHE A 466 7.40 6.10 -13.10
N ILE A 467 6.92 7.05 -12.29
CA ILE A 467 7.73 8.18 -11.81
C ILE A 467 8.94 7.68 -11.03
N LEU A 468 8.73 6.71 -10.11
CA LEU A 468 9.82 6.12 -9.35
C LEU A 468 10.87 5.45 -10.24
N ILE A 469 10.45 4.75 -11.28
CA ILE A 469 11.35 4.11 -12.26
C ILE A 469 12.15 5.18 -13.01
N VAL A 470 11.52 6.27 -13.45
CA VAL A 470 12.20 7.37 -14.15
C VAL A 470 13.22 8.02 -13.22
N CYS A 471 12.85 8.33 -11.98
CA CYS A 471 13.76 8.90 -10.99
C CYS A 471 14.93 7.96 -10.65
N ALA A 472 14.65 6.68 -10.43
CA ALA A 472 15.68 5.68 -10.16
C ALA A 472 16.60 5.45 -11.36
N GLY A 473 16.05 5.46 -12.58
CA GLY A 473 16.82 5.37 -13.83
C GLY A 473 17.73 6.56 -14.05
N ALA A 474 17.22 7.78 -13.83
CA ALA A 474 18.04 9.00 -13.90
C ALA A 474 19.17 8.98 -12.87
N LEU A 475 18.87 8.55 -11.64
CA LEU A 475 19.86 8.42 -10.59
C LEU A 475 20.91 7.37 -10.92
N ALA A 476 20.50 6.20 -11.43
CA ALA A 476 21.39 5.15 -11.89
C ALA A 476 22.32 5.63 -13.00
N PHE A 477 21.78 6.38 -13.97
CA PHE A 477 22.58 6.97 -15.05
C PHE A 477 23.65 7.91 -14.50
N ILE A 478 23.29 8.81 -13.57
CA ILE A 478 24.24 9.75 -12.95
C ILE A 478 25.32 9.01 -12.18
N VAL A 479 24.96 7.98 -11.41
CA VAL A 479 25.89 7.15 -10.64
C VAL A 479 26.86 6.44 -11.58
N LEU A 480 26.36 5.75 -12.61
CA LEU A 480 27.19 5.03 -13.57
C LEU A 480 28.09 5.97 -14.36
N TYR A 481 27.57 7.11 -14.81
CA TYR A 481 28.37 8.12 -15.50
C TYR A 481 29.53 8.60 -14.62
N ASN A 482 29.24 8.95 -13.37
CA ASN A 482 30.24 9.41 -12.42
C ASN A 482 31.32 8.36 -12.14
N LEU A 483 30.91 7.11 -11.90
CA LEU A 483 31.82 5.99 -11.65
C LEU A 483 32.69 5.67 -12.87
N THR A 484 32.10 5.66 -14.07
CA THR A 484 32.84 5.44 -15.31
C THR A 484 33.87 6.53 -15.56
N ASN A 485 33.48 7.79 -15.33
CA ASN A 485 34.39 8.93 -15.49
C ASN A 485 35.59 8.85 -14.53
N ILE A 486 35.32 8.47 -13.25
CA ILE A 486 36.39 8.24 -12.26
C ILE A 486 37.31 7.10 -12.70
N ASN A 487 36.74 5.99 -13.20
CA ASN A 487 37.49 4.83 -13.64
C ASN A 487 38.47 5.19 -14.77
N ILE A 488 38.00 5.97 -15.74
CA ILE A 488 38.83 6.42 -16.87
C ILE A 488 39.95 7.35 -16.41
N GLN A 489 39.65 8.30 -15.51
CA GLN A 489 40.63 9.28 -15.05
C GLN A 489 41.75 8.65 -14.20
N GLU A 490 41.40 7.76 -13.27
CA GLU A 490 42.39 7.06 -12.44
C GLU A 490 43.35 6.16 -13.28
N ARG A 491 42.89 5.72 -14.44
CA ARG A 491 43.67 4.85 -15.33
C ARG A 491 44.28 5.58 -16.52
N LYS A 492 44.23 6.90 -16.55
CA LYS A 492 44.70 7.69 -17.69
C LYS A 492 46.15 7.33 -18.06
N SER A 493 47.05 7.14 -17.08
CA SER A 493 48.44 6.72 -17.30
C SER A 493 48.55 5.27 -17.78
N GLU A 494 47.77 4.36 -17.22
CA GLU A 494 47.75 2.94 -17.66
C GLU A 494 47.23 2.83 -19.10
N ILE A 495 46.15 3.56 -19.41
CA ILE A 495 45.58 3.63 -20.76
C ILE A 495 46.57 4.24 -21.76
N ALA A 496 47.30 5.29 -21.37
CA ALA A 496 48.34 5.88 -22.20
C ALA A 496 49.48 4.88 -22.46
N THR A 497 49.91 4.13 -21.43
CA THR A 497 50.95 3.09 -21.58
C THR A 497 50.48 1.98 -22.52
N ILE A 498 49.27 1.48 -22.40
CA ILE A 498 48.71 0.43 -23.26
C ILE A 498 48.64 0.91 -24.73
N LYS A 499 48.24 2.18 -24.95
CA LYS A 499 48.25 2.77 -26.28
C LYS A 499 49.65 2.90 -26.88
N VAL A 500 50.63 3.29 -26.08
CA VAL A 500 52.03 3.37 -26.52
C VAL A 500 52.60 1.96 -26.86
N LEU A 501 52.10 0.92 -26.17
CA LEU A 501 52.44 -0.48 -26.46
C LEU A 501 51.79 -1.05 -27.74
N GLY A 502 50.99 -0.22 -28.44
CA GLY A 502 50.45 -0.58 -29.77
C GLY A 502 49.05 -1.20 -29.74
N PHE A 503 48.35 -1.17 -28.61
CA PHE A 503 46.96 -1.63 -28.57
C PHE A 503 46.03 -0.72 -29.34
N TYR A 504 45.11 -1.30 -30.14
CA TYR A 504 44.11 -0.58 -30.91
C TYR A 504 43.07 0.09 -30.01
N PRO A 505 42.47 1.21 -30.44
CA PRO A 505 41.46 1.90 -29.63
C PRO A 505 40.31 1.04 -29.15
N LYS A 506 39.88 0.04 -29.94
CA LYS A 506 38.84 -0.92 -29.58
C LYS A 506 39.22 -1.83 -28.44
N GLU A 507 40.47 -2.30 -28.43
CA GLU A 507 40.99 -3.18 -27.37
C GLU A 507 41.13 -2.41 -26.05
N VAL A 508 41.53 -1.16 -26.11
CA VAL A 508 41.61 -0.28 -24.94
C VAL A 508 40.20 0.01 -24.40
N TYR A 509 39.23 0.23 -25.30
CA TYR A 509 37.84 0.42 -24.95
C TYR A 509 37.30 -0.83 -24.24
N ASP A 510 37.45 -2.01 -24.83
CA ASP A 510 37.00 -3.26 -24.25
C ASP A 510 37.68 -3.55 -22.90
N TYR A 511 38.93 -3.16 -22.72
CA TYR A 511 39.64 -3.29 -21.44
C TYR A 511 39.02 -2.46 -20.32
N VAL A 512 38.63 -1.21 -20.62
CA VAL A 512 38.02 -0.30 -19.63
C VAL A 512 36.56 -0.67 -19.35
N PHE A 513 35.78 -0.95 -20.40
CA PHE A 513 34.35 -1.25 -20.26
C PHE A 513 34.04 -2.61 -19.66
N ARG A 514 34.89 -3.60 -19.90
CA ARG A 514 34.72 -4.96 -19.33
C ARG A 514 34.64 -4.96 -17.80
N GLU A 515 35.33 -4.07 -17.14
CA GLU A 515 35.25 -3.92 -15.69
C GLU A 515 33.88 -3.37 -15.24
N ASN A 516 33.35 -2.39 -15.99
CA ASN A 516 32.04 -1.84 -15.71
C ASN A 516 30.90 -2.84 -15.98
N ILE A 517 31.08 -3.74 -16.97
CA ILE A 517 30.12 -4.81 -17.26
C ILE A 517 30.12 -5.89 -16.18
N ILE A 518 31.27 -6.19 -15.58
CA ILE A 518 31.39 -7.19 -14.51
C ILE A 518 30.88 -6.64 -13.17
N LEU A 519 31.03 -5.35 -12.94
CA LEU A 519 30.49 -4.65 -11.77
C LEU A 519 28.96 -4.53 -11.85
#